data_7025d41a080dbf0282298850cf2956bf
#
_entry.id   7025d41a080dbf0282298850cf2956bf
#
_cell.length_a   1.000
_cell.length_b   1.000
_cell.length_c   1.000
_cell.angle_alpha   90.00
_cell.angle_beta   90.00
_cell.angle_gamma   90.00
#
_symmetry.space_group_name_H-M   'P 1'
#
loop_
_entity.id
_entity.type
_entity.pdbx_description
1 polymer ?
#
loop_
_entity_poly.entity_id
_entity_poly.type
_entity_poly.pdbx_seq_one_letter_code
_entity_poly.pdbx_strand_id
1 'polypeptide(L)'
;IVIVANVGTPLLPADQVIVAIGQALDKKAFAGGVEVARNERGWIKADPRTGATPLPWLFAGGDAVTGPSSVVEAIAAGERAAVAIDKLFTGSEHAFWRGYSDQGTAFDPYADPVAYAREKLHTIPLEKRRQNFAEVEMPWSEATALRQAKRCLRCDYGKQPCECENA
;
A
#
# COMPACT_ATOMS: atom_id res chain seq x y z
N ILE A 1 6.16 -35.34 -1.29
CA ILE A 1 5.13 -34.64 -2.08
C ILE A 1 5.80 -34.17 -3.36
N VAL A 2 5.31 -34.64 -4.49
CA VAL A 2 5.79 -34.20 -5.80
C VAL A 2 4.78 -33.17 -6.32
N ILE A 3 5.20 -31.91 -6.42
CA ILE A 3 4.39 -30.88 -7.08
C ILE A 3 4.78 -30.87 -8.54
N VAL A 4 3.87 -31.32 -9.41
CA VAL A 4 4.04 -31.22 -10.86
C VAL A 4 3.59 -29.82 -11.29
N ALA A 5 4.52 -28.92 -11.43
CA ALA A 5 4.29 -27.66 -12.12
C ALA A 5 4.56 -27.85 -13.62
N ASN A 6 3.91 -27.09 -14.46
CA ASN A 6 3.88 -27.15 -15.92
C ASN A 6 5.18 -27.65 -16.60
N VAL A 7 5.03 -28.24 -17.79
CA VAL A 7 6.12 -28.73 -18.65
C VAL A 7 7.25 -27.69 -18.74
N GLY A 8 8.44 -28.02 -18.24
CA GLY A 8 9.60 -27.13 -18.23
C GLY A 8 9.98 -26.51 -16.87
N THR A 9 9.20 -26.76 -15.81
CA THR A 9 9.57 -26.28 -14.47
C THR A 9 10.50 -27.27 -13.78
N PRO A 10 11.60 -26.82 -13.15
CA PRO A 10 12.51 -27.71 -12.46
C PRO A 10 11.84 -28.35 -11.25
N LEU A 11 12.06 -29.66 -11.06
CA LEU A 11 11.68 -30.37 -9.84
C LEU A 11 12.62 -29.96 -8.72
N LEU A 12 12.06 -29.43 -7.65
CA LEU A 12 12.81 -29.09 -6.43
C LEU A 12 12.52 -30.16 -5.38
N PRO A 13 13.51 -30.92 -4.91
CA PRO A 13 13.34 -31.82 -3.79
C PRO A 13 13.09 -30.99 -2.51
N ALA A 14 12.06 -31.32 -1.77
CA ALA A 14 11.73 -30.65 -0.52
C ALA A 14 11.09 -31.63 0.47
N ASP A 15 11.48 -31.58 1.73
CA ASP A 15 10.90 -32.36 2.81
C ASP A 15 9.55 -31.80 3.24
N GLN A 16 9.38 -30.49 3.12
CA GLN A 16 8.17 -29.78 3.49
C GLN A 16 7.84 -28.71 2.45
N VAL A 17 6.56 -28.55 2.14
CA VAL A 17 6.03 -27.49 1.28
C VAL A 17 5.06 -26.66 2.06
N ILE A 18 5.31 -25.36 2.13
CA ILE A 18 4.43 -24.39 2.79
C ILE A 18 3.69 -23.60 1.69
N VAL A 19 2.35 -23.71 1.70
CA VAL A 19 1.49 -22.96 0.79
C VAL A 19 1.12 -21.63 1.42
N ALA A 20 1.63 -20.52 0.86
CA ALA A 20 1.44 -19.16 1.34
C ALA A 20 1.00 -18.24 0.20
N ILE A 21 -0.03 -18.67 -0.57
CA ILE A 21 -0.45 -18.04 -1.85
C ILE A 21 -1.63 -17.08 -1.71
N GLY A 22 -2.08 -16.79 -0.48
CA GLY A 22 -3.16 -15.85 -0.25
C GLY A 22 -3.75 -15.94 1.14
N GLN A 23 -4.62 -15.00 1.43
CA GLN A 23 -5.35 -14.92 2.69
C GLN A 23 -6.84 -14.79 2.39
N ALA A 24 -7.66 -15.20 3.34
CA ALA A 24 -9.11 -15.05 3.28
C ALA A 24 -9.63 -14.57 4.64
N LEU A 25 -10.72 -13.84 4.63
CA LEU A 25 -11.37 -13.40 5.85
C LEU A 25 -12.06 -14.60 6.52
N ASP A 26 -11.74 -14.85 7.79
CA ASP A 26 -12.41 -15.90 8.55
C ASP A 26 -13.90 -15.56 8.71
N LYS A 27 -14.75 -16.44 8.20
CA LYS A 27 -16.21 -16.30 8.33
C LYS A 27 -16.68 -16.37 9.78
N LYS A 28 -15.91 -17.02 10.66
CA LYS A 28 -16.23 -17.16 12.07
C LYS A 28 -15.80 -15.98 12.94
N ALA A 29 -15.02 -15.04 12.39
CA ALA A 29 -14.56 -13.84 13.13
C ALA A 29 -15.72 -13.01 13.70
N PHE A 30 -16.93 -13.16 13.15
CA PHE A 30 -18.15 -12.49 13.60
C PHE A 30 -19.22 -13.50 14.09
N ALA A 31 -18.80 -14.63 14.67
CA ALA A 31 -19.67 -15.73 15.05
C ALA A 31 -20.65 -15.43 16.22
N GLY A 32 -20.65 -14.22 16.78
CA GLY A 32 -21.59 -13.77 17.81
C GLY A 32 -23.00 -13.41 17.32
N GLY A 33 -23.42 -13.91 16.14
CA GLY A 33 -24.77 -13.62 15.59
C GLY A 33 -24.89 -12.32 14.81
N VAL A 34 -23.78 -11.63 14.56
CA VAL A 34 -23.76 -10.43 13.72
C VAL A 34 -23.52 -10.82 12.27
N GLU A 35 -24.51 -10.57 11.42
CA GLU A 35 -24.39 -10.76 9.99
C GLU A 35 -23.76 -9.50 9.35
N VAL A 36 -22.51 -9.65 8.88
CA VAL A 36 -21.78 -8.57 8.21
C VAL A 36 -21.90 -8.74 6.70
N ALA A 37 -22.42 -7.74 6.02
CA ALA A 37 -22.57 -7.75 4.57
C ALA A 37 -21.22 -7.94 3.86
N ARG A 38 -21.18 -8.85 2.89
CA ARG A 38 -19.97 -9.20 2.13
C ARG A 38 -20.23 -9.07 0.63
N ASN A 39 -19.17 -8.85 -0.11
CA ASN A 39 -19.22 -8.89 -1.58
C ASN A 39 -19.07 -10.35 -2.07
N GLU A 40 -19.14 -10.55 -3.39
CA GLU A 40 -19.02 -11.86 -4.04
C GLU A 40 -17.71 -12.58 -3.76
N ARG A 41 -16.65 -11.82 -3.45
CA ARG A 41 -15.32 -12.35 -3.08
C ARG A 41 -15.20 -12.68 -1.59
N GLY A 42 -16.24 -12.42 -0.79
CA GLY A 42 -16.27 -12.68 0.63
C GLY A 42 -15.69 -11.56 1.52
N TRP A 43 -15.29 -10.42 0.93
CA TRP A 43 -14.80 -9.26 1.67
C TRP A 43 -15.95 -8.42 2.23
N ILE A 44 -15.71 -7.71 3.33
CA ILE A 44 -16.72 -6.86 3.97
C ILE A 44 -17.12 -5.71 3.03
N LYS A 45 -18.41 -5.48 2.88
CA LYS A 45 -18.92 -4.28 2.18
C LYS A 45 -18.80 -3.07 3.10
N ALA A 46 -18.01 -2.10 2.69
CA ALA A 46 -17.85 -0.82 3.37
C ALA A 46 -17.77 0.31 2.34
N ASP A 47 -18.15 1.50 2.76
CA ASP A 47 -17.98 2.71 1.97
C ASP A 47 -16.47 3.01 1.83
N PRO A 48 -15.94 3.21 0.62
CA PRO A 48 -14.51 3.39 0.39
C PRO A 48 -13.96 4.72 0.95
N ARG A 49 -14.80 5.70 1.21
CA ARG A 49 -14.41 7.01 1.73
C ARG A 49 -14.42 7.08 3.25
N THR A 50 -15.31 6.33 3.89
CA THR A 50 -15.55 6.42 5.34
C THR A 50 -15.29 5.12 6.08
N GLY A 51 -15.19 4.00 5.38
CA GLY A 51 -15.13 2.69 6.01
C GLY A 51 -16.46 2.23 6.65
N ALA A 52 -17.54 3.02 6.54
CA ALA A 52 -18.83 2.67 7.11
C ALA A 52 -19.42 1.43 6.45
N THR A 53 -19.94 0.51 7.24
CA THR A 53 -20.67 -0.66 6.76
C THR A 53 -22.18 -0.41 6.83
N PRO A 54 -23.03 -1.29 6.29
CA PRO A 54 -24.49 -1.23 6.52
C PRO A 54 -24.91 -1.29 8.00
N LEU A 55 -24.02 -1.75 8.89
CA LEU A 55 -24.25 -1.73 10.34
C LEU A 55 -23.74 -0.41 10.91
N PRO A 56 -24.60 0.46 11.52
CA PRO A 56 -24.23 1.84 11.87
C PRO A 56 -23.07 1.98 12.86
N TRP A 57 -22.79 0.93 13.60
CA TRP A 57 -21.73 0.90 14.64
C TRP A 57 -20.46 0.18 14.17
N LEU A 58 -20.44 -0.38 12.95
CA LEU A 58 -19.32 -1.16 12.42
C LEU A 58 -18.66 -0.43 11.26
N PHE A 59 -17.35 -0.24 11.37
CA PHE A 59 -16.49 0.27 10.31
C PHE A 59 -15.49 -0.79 9.91
N ALA A 60 -15.10 -0.80 8.64
CA ALA A 60 -14.12 -1.75 8.12
C ALA A 60 -13.21 -1.09 7.08
N GLY A 61 -11.98 -1.57 7.02
CA GLY A 61 -10.98 -1.08 6.07
C GLY A 61 -9.85 -2.08 5.85
N GLY A 62 -8.87 -1.69 5.03
CA GLY A 62 -7.73 -2.53 4.66
C GLY A 62 -8.15 -3.83 3.98
N ASP A 63 -7.35 -4.87 4.15
CA ASP A 63 -7.52 -6.16 3.49
C ASP A 63 -8.87 -6.83 3.75
N ALA A 64 -9.54 -6.50 4.85
CA ALA A 64 -10.88 -7.02 5.13
C ALA A 64 -11.94 -6.51 4.13
N VAL A 65 -11.71 -5.39 3.48
CA VAL A 65 -12.61 -4.75 2.49
C VAL A 65 -12.11 -4.94 1.07
N THR A 66 -10.84 -4.72 0.83
CA THR A 66 -10.24 -4.72 -0.52
C THR A 66 -9.69 -6.08 -0.94
N GLY A 67 -9.46 -7.00 -0.02
CA GLY A 67 -8.57 -8.12 -0.19
C GLY A 67 -7.11 -7.71 0.03
N PRO A 68 -6.14 -8.63 -0.10
CA PRO A 68 -4.72 -8.35 0.08
C PRO A 68 -4.25 -7.15 -0.74
N SER A 69 -3.70 -6.15 -0.06
CA SER A 69 -3.27 -4.89 -0.62
C SER A 69 -2.00 -4.37 0.06
N SER A 70 -1.68 -3.10 -0.06
CA SER A 70 -0.50 -2.52 0.55
C SER A 70 -0.75 -2.06 1.99
N VAL A 71 0.32 -2.05 2.80
CA VAL A 71 0.28 -1.50 4.16
C VAL A 71 -0.16 -0.03 4.16
N VAL A 72 0.28 0.74 3.16
CA VAL A 72 -0.08 2.16 3.04
C VAL A 72 -1.58 2.34 2.83
N GLU A 73 -2.21 1.51 1.99
CA GLU A 73 -3.66 1.54 1.78
C GLU A 73 -4.43 1.10 3.03
N ALA A 74 -3.91 0.13 3.77
CA ALA A 74 -4.52 -0.29 5.03
C ALA A 74 -4.47 0.83 6.09
N ILE A 75 -3.34 1.54 6.22
CA ILE A 75 -3.19 2.71 7.09
C ILE A 75 -4.16 3.82 6.67
N ALA A 76 -4.21 4.15 5.38
CA ALA A 76 -5.12 5.18 4.86
C ALA A 76 -6.60 4.81 5.08
N ALA A 77 -6.96 3.53 4.97
CA ALA A 77 -8.32 3.07 5.28
C ALA A 77 -8.65 3.21 6.76
N GLY A 78 -7.70 2.89 7.65
CA GLY A 78 -7.83 3.08 9.10
C GLY A 78 -8.02 4.54 9.48
N GLU A 79 -7.25 5.44 8.86
CA GLU A 79 -7.39 6.89 9.07
C GLU A 79 -8.77 7.40 8.62
N ARG A 80 -9.24 7.01 7.43
CA ARG A 80 -10.58 7.39 6.96
C ARG A 80 -11.68 6.90 7.91
N ALA A 81 -11.57 5.67 8.39
CA ALA A 81 -12.52 5.11 9.34
C ALA A 81 -12.49 5.89 10.68
N ALA A 82 -11.31 6.22 11.20
CA ALA A 82 -11.16 7.00 12.44
C ALA A 82 -11.82 8.37 12.33
N VAL A 83 -11.63 9.08 11.23
CA VAL A 83 -12.26 10.38 10.96
C VAL A 83 -13.78 10.26 10.86
N ALA A 84 -14.28 9.22 10.20
CA ALA A 84 -15.71 9.00 10.08
C ALA A 84 -16.35 8.63 11.42
N ILE A 85 -15.66 7.88 12.27
CA ILE A 85 -16.10 7.55 13.64
C ILE A 85 -16.11 8.80 14.51
N ASP A 86 -15.07 9.62 14.46
CA ASP A 86 -15.01 10.89 15.18
C ASP A 86 -16.18 11.79 14.80
N LYS A 87 -16.41 11.95 13.50
CA LYS A 87 -17.56 12.72 12.99
C LYS A 87 -18.92 12.15 13.44
N LEU A 88 -19.04 10.83 13.53
CA LEU A 88 -20.26 10.18 14.01
C LEU A 88 -20.55 10.55 15.48
N PHE A 89 -19.52 10.61 16.32
CA PHE A 89 -19.68 10.90 17.74
C PHE A 89 -19.76 12.39 18.08
N THR A 90 -19.04 13.24 17.36
CA THR A 90 -18.89 14.67 17.67
C THR A 90 -19.73 15.57 16.77
N GLY A 91 -20.22 15.05 15.64
CA GLY A 91 -20.94 15.82 14.62
C GLY A 91 -20.04 16.68 13.74
N SER A 92 -18.72 16.74 14.01
CA SER A 92 -17.74 17.54 13.25
C SER A 92 -16.48 16.73 12.92
N GLU A 93 -15.73 17.18 11.92
CA GLU A 93 -14.47 16.56 11.51
C GLU A 93 -13.30 17.28 12.18
N HIS A 94 -12.46 16.54 12.92
CA HIS A 94 -11.30 17.08 13.61
C HIS A 94 -9.98 16.63 13.00
N ALA A 95 -9.98 16.22 11.73
CA ALA A 95 -8.81 15.74 11.02
C ALA A 95 -7.85 16.89 10.63
N PHE A 96 -7.35 17.63 11.62
CA PHE A 96 -6.49 18.80 11.43
C PHE A 96 -5.19 18.50 10.67
N TRP A 97 -4.74 17.24 10.70
CA TRP A 97 -3.55 16.80 9.96
C TRP A 97 -3.79 16.64 8.45
N ARG A 98 -5.04 16.70 7.98
CA ARG A 98 -5.41 16.68 6.57
C ARG A 98 -5.33 18.04 5.92
N GLY A 99 -5.04 19.08 6.70
CA GLY A 99 -4.77 20.39 6.16
C GLY A 99 -3.61 20.32 5.17
N TYR A 100 -3.78 20.92 4.02
CA TYR A 100 -2.74 21.07 3.01
C TYR A 100 -1.56 21.80 3.66
N SER A 101 -0.50 21.09 4.04
CA SER A 101 0.76 21.74 4.25
C SER A 101 1.33 21.98 2.85
N ASP A 102 1.26 23.22 2.40
CA ASP A 102 2.11 23.66 1.29
C ASP A 102 3.56 23.43 1.73
N GLN A 103 4.06 22.25 1.41
CA GLN A 103 5.46 21.95 1.54
C GLN A 103 6.15 22.77 0.45
N GLY A 104 6.39 24.05 0.72
CA GLY A 104 7.13 24.93 -0.14
C GLY A 104 8.41 24.27 -0.61
N THR A 105 8.33 23.51 -1.67
CA THR A 105 9.51 22.92 -2.29
C THR A 105 10.20 24.06 -3.03
N ALA A 106 11.43 24.37 -2.65
CA ALA A 106 12.31 25.27 -3.38
C ALA A 106 12.65 24.61 -4.74
N PHE A 107 11.67 24.51 -5.60
CA PHE A 107 11.81 23.93 -6.93
C PHE A 107 12.06 25.05 -7.94
N ASP A 108 13.08 24.86 -8.77
CA ASP A 108 13.30 25.70 -9.92
C ASP A 108 12.33 25.32 -11.06
N PRO A 109 11.33 26.16 -11.39
CA PRO A 109 10.35 25.86 -12.43
C PRO A 109 10.98 25.76 -13.82
N TYR A 110 12.20 26.25 -14.00
CA TYR A 110 12.92 26.24 -15.26
C TYR A 110 13.99 25.15 -15.33
N ALA A 111 14.11 24.32 -14.29
CA ALA A 111 15.03 23.20 -14.31
C ALA A 111 14.52 22.13 -15.27
N ASP A 112 15.20 21.93 -16.38
CA ASP A 112 14.91 20.87 -17.31
C ASP A 112 15.35 19.51 -16.73
N PRO A 113 14.47 18.49 -16.77
CA PRO A 113 14.85 17.13 -16.36
C PRO A 113 15.95 16.60 -17.29
N VAL A 114 16.98 16.03 -16.70
CA VAL A 114 18.10 15.45 -17.47
C VAL A 114 17.76 14.03 -17.88
N ALA A 115 17.91 13.73 -19.17
CA ALA A 115 17.68 12.39 -19.74
C ALA A 115 18.80 11.43 -19.38
N TYR A 116 18.82 10.92 -18.15
CA TYR A 116 19.68 9.82 -17.75
C TYR A 116 18.95 8.48 -17.84
N ALA A 117 19.66 7.44 -18.24
CA ALA A 117 19.16 6.09 -18.08
C ALA A 117 18.94 5.77 -16.58
N ARG A 118 17.97 4.90 -16.32
CA ARG A 118 17.75 4.41 -14.94
C ARG A 118 18.99 3.65 -14.48
N GLU A 119 19.56 4.07 -13.36
CA GLU A 119 20.68 3.35 -12.72
C GLU A 119 20.19 2.02 -12.15
N LYS A 120 20.95 0.98 -12.38
CA LYS A 120 20.63 -0.35 -11.82
C LYS A 120 21.07 -0.40 -10.36
N LEU A 121 20.24 -1.03 -9.52
CA LEU A 121 20.66 -1.39 -8.17
C LEU A 121 21.71 -2.51 -8.26
N HIS A 122 22.84 -2.31 -7.61
CA HIS A 122 23.84 -3.34 -7.45
C HIS A 122 23.39 -4.32 -6.37
N THR A 123 23.57 -5.60 -6.64
CA THR A 123 23.26 -6.64 -5.64
C THR A 123 24.52 -7.42 -5.30
N ILE A 124 24.61 -7.89 -4.05
CA ILE A 124 25.70 -8.78 -3.66
C ILE A 124 25.66 -10.07 -4.50
N PRO A 125 26.83 -10.69 -4.81
CA PRO A 125 26.92 -11.94 -5.56
C PRO A 125 26.04 -13.04 -4.97
N LEU A 126 25.53 -13.93 -5.82
CA LEU A 126 24.61 -15.01 -5.42
C LEU A 126 25.20 -15.91 -4.32
N GLU A 127 26.48 -16.20 -4.41
CA GLU A 127 27.21 -17.03 -3.43
C GLU A 127 27.22 -16.39 -2.03
N LYS A 128 27.22 -15.05 -1.97
CA LYS A 128 27.17 -14.29 -0.71
C LYS A 128 25.77 -14.16 -0.12
N ARG A 129 24.72 -14.50 -0.86
CA ARG A 129 23.33 -14.44 -0.37
C ARG A 129 22.93 -15.68 0.40
N ARG A 130 23.66 -16.78 0.21
CA ARG A 130 23.35 -18.06 0.84
C ARG A 130 23.77 -18.05 2.31
N GLN A 131 22.94 -18.63 3.16
CA GLN A 131 23.23 -18.88 4.57
C GLN A 131 23.43 -17.63 5.44
N ASN A 132 22.92 -16.48 5.02
CA ASN A 132 22.92 -15.27 5.81
C ASN A 132 21.73 -14.37 5.47
N PHE A 133 21.50 -13.32 6.26
CA PHE A 133 20.49 -12.29 6.07
C PHE A 133 21.09 -10.93 5.73
N ALA A 134 22.23 -10.92 5.05
CA ALA A 134 22.83 -9.66 4.58
C ALA A 134 21.90 -8.97 3.58
N GLU A 135 21.90 -7.65 3.60
CA GLU A 135 21.16 -6.85 2.64
C GLU A 135 21.63 -7.16 1.22
N VAL A 136 20.70 -7.54 0.36
CA VAL A 136 21.00 -8.01 -0.99
C VAL A 136 21.20 -6.85 -1.94
N GLU A 137 20.38 -5.81 -1.84
CA GLU A 137 20.45 -4.63 -2.68
C GLU A 137 21.38 -3.61 -2.04
N MET A 138 22.40 -3.19 -2.78
CA MET A 138 23.36 -2.19 -2.29
C MET A 138 22.83 -0.78 -2.54
N PRO A 139 22.93 0.12 -1.58
CA PRO A 139 22.50 1.51 -1.75
C PRO A 139 23.33 2.19 -2.85
N TRP A 140 22.71 3.13 -3.53
CA TRP A 140 23.44 4.03 -4.41
C TRP A 140 24.37 4.96 -3.60
N SER A 141 25.47 5.38 -4.24
CA SER A 141 26.23 6.52 -3.72
C SER A 141 25.39 7.80 -3.79
N GLU A 142 25.71 8.77 -2.96
CA GLU A 142 25.06 10.08 -2.99
C GLU A 142 25.08 10.70 -4.39
N ALA A 143 26.21 10.65 -5.07
CA ALA A 143 26.36 11.17 -6.43
C ALA A 143 25.40 10.49 -7.41
N THR A 144 25.21 9.17 -7.29
CA THR A 144 24.26 8.41 -8.11
C THR A 144 22.83 8.76 -7.76
N ALA A 145 22.50 8.88 -6.48
CA ALA A 145 21.16 9.26 -6.01
C ALA A 145 20.78 10.67 -6.51
N LEU A 146 21.68 11.64 -6.39
CA LEU A 146 21.48 12.99 -6.90
C LEU A 146 21.30 13.02 -8.43
N ARG A 147 22.10 12.25 -9.16
CA ARG A 147 21.93 12.10 -10.62
C ARG A 147 20.58 11.51 -10.97
N GLN A 148 20.11 10.49 -10.26
CA GLN A 148 18.80 9.91 -10.49
C GLN A 148 17.65 10.84 -10.10
N ALA A 149 17.81 11.65 -9.07
CA ALA A 149 16.84 12.66 -8.67
C ALA A 149 16.59 13.72 -9.78
N LYS A 150 17.62 14.06 -10.56
CA LYS A 150 17.51 14.99 -11.71
C LYS A 150 16.63 14.46 -12.84
N ARG A 151 16.23 13.20 -12.83
CA ARG A 151 15.27 12.62 -13.80
C ARG A 151 13.82 12.93 -13.44
N CYS A 152 13.57 13.51 -12.27
CA CYS A 152 12.21 13.81 -11.82
C CYS A 152 11.58 14.87 -12.73
N LEU A 153 10.43 14.53 -13.32
CA LEU A 153 9.66 15.43 -14.18
C LEU A 153 8.78 16.41 -13.40
N ARG A 154 8.76 16.31 -12.06
CA ARG A 154 7.90 17.16 -11.23
C ARG A 154 6.47 17.25 -11.77
N CYS A 155 5.84 16.12 -11.98
CA CYS A 155 4.50 16.03 -12.57
C CYS A 155 3.40 16.71 -11.73
N ASP A 156 3.70 17.02 -10.48
CA ASP A 156 2.88 17.78 -9.54
C ASP A 156 3.05 19.30 -9.69
N TYR A 157 4.11 19.76 -10.37
CA TYR A 157 4.42 21.17 -10.50
C TYR A 157 3.36 21.91 -11.34
N GLY A 158 2.92 23.06 -10.84
CA GLY A 158 1.90 23.88 -11.50
C GLY A 158 0.48 23.32 -11.46
N LYS A 159 0.29 22.12 -10.88
CA LYS A 159 -1.05 21.67 -10.53
C LYS A 159 -1.48 22.44 -9.29
N GLN A 160 -2.50 23.25 -9.41
CA GLN A 160 -3.16 23.80 -8.24
C GLN A 160 -3.58 22.63 -7.33
N PRO A 161 -3.49 22.80 -6.00
CA PRO A 161 -4.12 21.86 -5.09
C PRO A 161 -5.52 21.59 -5.63
N CYS A 162 -5.92 20.33 -5.75
CA CYS A 162 -7.31 20.05 -6.03
C CYS A 162 -8.11 20.82 -4.98
N GLU A 163 -8.82 21.85 -5.38
CA GLU A 163 -9.93 22.34 -4.61
C GLU A 163 -10.85 21.14 -4.50
N CYS A 164 -10.69 20.37 -3.44
CA CYS A 164 -11.72 19.44 -2.99
C CYS A 164 -12.85 20.34 -2.55
N GLU A 165 -13.54 20.92 -3.54
CA GLU A 165 -14.77 21.62 -3.33
C GLU A 165 -15.71 20.71 -2.56
N ASN A 166 -16.20 21.26 -1.50
CA ASN A 166 -17.37 20.87 -0.76
C ASN A 166 -18.38 20.17 -1.65
N ALA A 167 -18.55 18.86 -1.48
CA ALA A 167 -19.67 18.10 -1.93
C ALA A 167 -20.04 17.04 -0.87
#